data_5a7d648d8800c1a7332f6cfd3a2f4ff4
#
_entry.id   5a7d648d8800c1a7332f6cfd3a2f4ff4
#
_cell.length_a   1.000
_cell.length_b   1.000
_cell.length_c   1.000
_cell.angle_alpha   90.00
_cell.angle_beta   90.00
_cell.angle_gamma   90.00
#
_symmetry.space_group_name_H-M   'P 1'
#
loop_
_entity.id
_entity.type
_entity.pdbx_description
1 polymer ?
#
loop_
_entity_poly.entity_id
_entity_poly.type
_entity_poly.pdbx_seq_one_letter_code
_entity_poly.pdbx_strand_id
1 'polypeptide(L)'
;VFTGRDQGSIATAAIALSEYHSFSFSIPVARTFSAIHEPGIAQNFPGFFYTHEGNLLTQFPLAYTAWLASFFALFHLNGFAIANSVLFALSLISFYFLLRPFLERLLSFIGTLLFATSFLPVWFGKFTLTENLTLFLFLFLSFSLVQLKTSGRFVYYASALSAAGMLCFTRIEGFAILFVTLFLISRLPATQHIWKHYPKKSILIPSALFILTIIEVSSESWPFLTVMMKAAKSFTTGIMTSGSALVSTHSPFISLLVLFFLYGFILILFLGFGGILLLLKRKEYTALIPVFLAFPTFAYFLFPNITPDHPWMLRRYLPTIYPALMFAAIIGLTLLFQKRKSFPLDFPSDSRHRLIFTLILIGLFVFQMSAWQRGLLTWENHKLLGITRDIADSFGPKDLILIDRNVSGSPFAMIAGPLASLYHKNAVYFFDPLDLQKIDRSPYEHVWLITPTDQATEWKQALSGYRLRFDRNLAIGSISLGSNPSDRKTPLRFPEVM
;
A
#
# COMPACT_ATOMS: atom_id res chain seq x y z
N VAL A 1 3.16 -4.71 -11.47
CA VAL A 1 1.70 -4.74 -11.30
C VAL A 1 1.24 -6.05 -10.67
N PHE A 2 1.67 -7.21 -11.15
CA PHE A 2 1.28 -8.54 -10.65
C PHE A 2 2.36 -9.19 -9.78
N THR A 3 3.29 -8.43 -9.29
CA THR A 3 4.34 -8.91 -8.40
C THR A 3 3.91 -8.75 -6.97
N GLY A 4 4.12 -9.74 -6.16
CA GLY A 4 3.73 -9.72 -4.77
C GLY A 4 2.26 -10.09 -4.52
N ARG A 5 2.01 -10.55 -3.32
CA ARG A 5 0.73 -11.09 -2.90
C ARG A 5 -0.39 -10.05 -2.95
N ASP A 6 -0.21 -8.95 -2.24
CA ASP A 6 -1.27 -7.93 -2.08
C ASP A 6 -1.51 -7.17 -3.39
N GLN A 7 -0.44 -6.76 -4.07
CA GLN A 7 -0.54 -5.98 -5.31
C GLN A 7 -1.12 -6.79 -6.47
N GLY A 8 -0.77 -8.07 -6.59
CA GLY A 8 -1.36 -8.95 -7.60
C GLY A 8 -2.85 -9.15 -7.37
N SER A 9 -3.26 -9.39 -6.13
CA SER A 9 -4.66 -9.57 -5.77
C SER A 9 -5.50 -8.30 -5.96
N ILE A 10 -4.94 -7.12 -5.60
CA ILE A 10 -5.61 -5.83 -5.84
C ILE A 10 -5.74 -5.57 -7.35
N ALA A 11 -4.70 -5.86 -8.14
CA ALA A 11 -4.77 -5.72 -9.59
C ALA A 11 -5.80 -6.68 -10.21
N THR A 12 -5.84 -7.94 -9.78
CA THR A 12 -6.85 -8.92 -10.20
C THR A 12 -8.26 -8.45 -9.85
N ALA A 13 -8.49 -7.94 -8.64
CA ALA A 13 -9.78 -7.39 -8.22
C ALA A 13 -10.19 -6.16 -9.05
N ALA A 14 -9.23 -5.30 -9.43
CA ALA A 14 -9.51 -4.14 -10.27
C ALA A 14 -9.88 -4.53 -11.71
N ILE A 15 -9.22 -5.55 -12.26
CA ILE A 15 -9.58 -6.10 -13.57
C ILE A 15 -10.98 -6.69 -13.51
N ALA A 16 -11.26 -7.54 -12.53
CA ALA A 16 -12.57 -8.16 -12.36
C ALA A 16 -13.67 -7.10 -12.20
N LEU A 17 -13.45 -6.05 -11.38
CA LEU A 17 -14.42 -4.95 -11.26
C LEU A 17 -14.65 -4.23 -12.59
N SER A 18 -13.61 -4.04 -13.40
CA SER A 18 -13.74 -3.41 -14.73
C SER A 18 -14.50 -4.28 -15.71
N GLU A 19 -14.38 -5.60 -15.65
CA GLU A 19 -14.98 -6.54 -16.58
C GLU A 19 -16.41 -6.95 -16.16
N TYR A 20 -16.60 -7.24 -14.88
CA TYR A 20 -17.87 -7.74 -14.34
C TYR A 20 -18.76 -6.66 -13.74
N HIS A 21 -18.26 -5.44 -13.59
CA HIS A 21 -18.96 -4.29 -12.97
C HIS A 21 -19.50 -4.58 -11.55
N SER A 22 -18.86 -5.51 -10.85
CA SER A 22 -19.19 -5.92 -9.48
C SER A 22 -17.93 -6.27 -8.70
N PHE A 23 -17.92 -5.98 -7.39
CA PHE A 23 -16.85 -6.42 -6.51
C PHE A 23 -16.88 -7.92 -6.24
N SER A 24 -18.06 -8.54 -6.36
CA SER A 24 -18.25 -9.98 -6.28
C SER A 24 -18.38 -10.55 -7.69
N PHE A 25 -17.50 -11.47 -8.06
CA PHE A 25 -17.46 -12.03 -9.41
C PHE A 25 -17.23 -13.55 -9.36
N SER A 26 -17.59 -14.20 -10.45
CA SER A 26 -17.43 -15.64 -10.59
C SER A 26 -16.63 -16.01 -11.82
N ILE A 27 -15.69 -16.94 -11.65
CA ILE A 27 -14.98 -17.59 -12.74
C ILE A 27 -15.17 -19.11 -12.60
N PRO A 28 -15.14 -19.88 -13.72
CA PRO A 28 -15.43 -21.31 -13.69
C PRO A 28 -14.60 -22.08 -12.64
N VAL A 29 -13.30 -21.84 -12.62
CA VAL A 29 -12.39 -22.51 -11.69
C VAL A 29 -12.66 -22.15 -10.21
N ALA A 30 -13.13 -20.92 -9.92
CA ALA A 30 -13.50 -20.55 -8.56
C ALA A 30 -14.73 -21.34 -8.09
N ARG A 31 -15.73 -21.55 -8.95
CA ARG A 31 -16.89 -22.37 -8.63
C ARG A 31 -16.50 -23.82 -8.33
N THR A 32 -15.58 -24.40 -9.11
CA THR A 32 -15.08 -25.75 -8.89
C THR A 32 -14.46 -25.90 -7.51
N PHE A 33 -13.63 -24.93 -7.08
CA PHE A 33 -12.96 -25.01 -5.78
C PHE A 33 -13.85 -24.55 -4.62
N SER A 34 -14.76 -23.60 -4.80
CA SER A 34 -15.70 -23.19 -3.75
C SER A 34 -16.70 -24.30 -3.39
N ALA A 35 -16.99 -25.21 -4.32
CA ALA A 35 -17.86 -26.34 -4.05
C ALA A 35 -17.32 -27.35 -3.01
N ILE A 36 -16.00 -27.36 -2.81
CA ILE A 36 -15.30 -28.25 -1.86
C ILE A 36 -14.79 -27.53 -0.60
N HIS A 37 -14.92 -26.22 -0.54
CA HIS A 37 -14.50 -25.40 0.59
C HIS A 37 -15.68 -24.64 1.19
N GLU A 38 -15.62 -24.38 2.48
CA GLU A 38 -16.59 -23.52 3.15
C GLU A 38 -16.43 -22.04 2.73
N PRO A 39 -17.51 -21.25 2.76
CA PRO A 39 -17.44 -19.81 2.57
C PRO A 39 -16.44 -19.17 3.55
N GLY A 40 -15.58 -18.29 3.05
CA GLY A 40 -14.52 -17.67 3.84
C GLY A 40 -13.27 -17.42 3.02
N ILE A 41 -12.09 -17.51 3.63
CA ILE A 41 -10.81 -17.24 2.95
C ILE A 41 -10.62 -18.24 1.80
N ALA A 42 -10.56 -17.71 0.58
CA ALA A 42 -10.28 -18.49 -0.62
C ALA A 42 -8.78 -18.79 -0.72
N GLN A 43 -8.35 -19.93 -0.14
CA GLN A 43 -6.92 -20.29 -0.12
C GLN A 43 -6.32 -20.38 -1.52
N ASN A 44 -7.09 -20.92 -2.48
CA ASN A 44 -6.71 -21.08 -3.87
C ASN A 44 -6.68 -19.76 -4.66
N PHE A 45 -7.27 -18.70 -4.11
CA PHE A 45 -7.29 -17.34 -4.66
C PHE A 45 -6.83 -16.34 -3.59
N PRO A 46 -5.53 -16.23 -3.32
CA PRO A 46 -5.00 -15.34 -2.29
C PRO A 46 -5.46 -13.90 -2.47
N GLY A 47 -5.99 -13.31 -1.41
CA GLY A 47 -6.56 -11.97 -1.42
C GLY A 47 -8.05 -11.91 -1.70
N PHE A 48 -8.72 -13.08 -1.74
CA PHE A 48 -10.15 -13.18 -1.96
C PHE A 48 -10.83 -14.04 -0.89
N PHE A 49 -12.14 -13.87 -0.78
CA PHE A 49 -13.06 -14.73 -0.03
C PHE A 49 -13.99 -15.45 -0.97
N TYR A 50 -14.38 -16.69 -0.63
CA TYR A 50 -15.56 -17.32 -1.20
C TYR A 50 -16.81 -16.80 -0.50
N THR A 51 -17.78 -16.32 -1.28
CA THR A 51 -19.13 -16.03 -0.78
C THR A 51 -19.93 -17.34 -0.62
N HIS A 52 -21.11 -17.26 0.00
CA HIS A 52 -22.03 -18.40 0.08
C HIS A 52 -22.49 -18.93 -1.28
N GLU A 53 -22.46 -18.09 -2.31
CA GLU A 53 -22.80 -18.43 -3.69
C GLU A 53 -21.62 -18.97 -4.49
N GLY A 54 -20.43 -19.10 -3.87
CA GLY A 54 -19.21 -19.54 -4.54
C GLY A 54 -18.51 -18.47 -5.39
N ASN A 55 -18.92 -17.20 -5.27
CA ASN A 55 -18.26 -16.09 -5.93
C ASN A 55 -16.99 -15.67 -5.16
N LEU A 56 -16.08 -15.01 -5.88
CA LEU A 56 -14.90 -14.38 -5.30
C LEU A 56 -15.20 -12.93 -4.92
N LEU A 57 -14.86 -12.55 -3.70
CA LEU A 57 -14.93 -11.18 -3.20
C LEU A 57 -13.55 -10.77 -2.69
N THR A 58 -13.07 -9.60 -3.09
CA THR A 58 -11.75 -9.11 -2.62
C THR A 58 -11.73 -8.86 -1.11
N GLN A 59 -10.61 -9.22 -0.47
CA GLN A 59 -10.37 -8.90 0.94
C GLN A 59 -9.83 -7.48 1.17
N PHE A 60 -9.49 -6.77 0.08
CA PHE A 60 -8.88 -5.43 0.17
C PHE A 60 -9.94 -4.33 0.17
N PRO A 61 -9.63 -3.17 0.77
CA PRO A 61 -10.53 -2.01 0.74
C PRO A 61 -10.82 -1.54 -0.68
N LEU A 62 -12.06 -1.15 -0.92
CA LEU A 62 -12.62 -1.01 -2.25
C LEU A 62 -12.19 0.26 -3.00
N ALA A 63 -11.90 1.37 -2.29
CA ALA A 63 -11.65 2.66 -2.94
C ALA A 63 -10.46 2.64 -3.92
N TYR A 64 -9.37 1.99 -3.53
CA TYR A 64 -8.21 1.91 -4.42
C TYR A 64 -8.43 0.92 -5.56
N THR A 65 -9.14 -0.18 -5.30
CA THR A 65 -9.55 -1.14 -6.34
C THR A 65 -10.42 -0.46 -7.39
N ALA A 66 -11.40 0.35 -6.97
CA ALA A 66 -12.26 1.12 -7.88
C ALA A 66 -11.48 2.18 -8.68
N TRP A 67 -10.53 2.86 -8.02
CA TRP A 67 -9.62 3.78 -8.69
C TRP A 67 -8.82 3.10 -9.81
N LEU A 68 -8.19 1.96 -9.52
CA LEU A 68 -7.45 1.18 -10.51
C LEU A 68 -8.35 0.65 -11.64
N ALA A 69 -9.54 0.15 -11.31
CA ALA A 69 -10.50 -0.37 -12.28
C ALA A 69 -10.92 0.70 -13.30
N SER A 70 -11.15 1.94 -12.85
CA SER A 70 -11.49 3.06 -13.73
C SER A 70 -10.39 3.36 -14.76
N PHE A 71 -9.14 3.30 -14.34
CA PHE A 71 -8.00 3.50 -15.26
C PHE A 71 -7.73 2.28 -16.13
N PHE A 72 -7.96 1.07 -15.62
CA PHE A 72 -7.84 -0.16 -16.41
C PHE A 72 -8.89 -0.20 -17.52
N ALA A 73 -10.12 0.20 -17.25
CA ALA A 73 -11.19 0.29 -18.26
C ALA A 73 -10.82 1.22 -19.43
N LEU A 74 -10.05 2.28 -19.17
CA LEU A 74 -9.67 3.25 -20.22
C LEU A 74 -8.36 2.90 -20.93
N PHE A 75 -7.38 2.35 -20.19
CA PHE A 75 -6.01 2.22 -20.66
C PHE A 75 -5.44 0.80 -20.51
N HIS A 76 -6.26 -0.19 -20.15
CA HIS A 76 -5.88 -1.57 -19.87
C HIS A 76 -4.70 -1.63 -18.85
N LEU A 77 -3.72 -2.49 -19.05
CA LEU A 77 -2.58 -2.63 -18.13
C LEU A 77 -1.80 -1.34 -17.87
N ASN A 78 -1.69 -0.47 -18.90
CA ASN A 78 -1.02 0.83 -18.75
C ASN A 78 -1.79 1.74 -17.79
N GLY A 79 -3.09 1.53 -17.64
CA GLY A 79 -3.94 2.25 -16.71
C GLY A 79 -3.46 2.19 -15.26
N PHE A 80 -2.89 1.07 -14.83
CA PHE A 80 -2.34 0.94 -13.47
C PHE A 80 -1.13 1.86 -13.22
N ALA A 81 -0.25 1.99 -14.20
CA ALA A 81 0.88 2.91 -14.11
C ALA A 81 0.41 4.37 -14.13
N ILE A 82 -0.54 4.70 -15.02
CA ILE A 82 -1.13 6.04 -15.10
C ILE A 82 -1.86 6.39 -13.81
N ALA A 83 -2.68 5.48 -13.26
CA ALA A 83 -3.39 5.68 -12.01
C ALA A 83 -2.46 6.03 -10.84
N ASN A 84 -1.35 5.29 -10.70
CA ASN A 84 -0.35 5.55 -9.67
C ASN A 84 0.42 6.84 -9.91
N SER A 85 0.75 7.16 -11.17
CA SER A 85 1.43 8.41 -11.53
C SER A 85 0.57 9.63 -11.21
N VAL A 86 -0.74 9.56 -11.45
CA VAL A 86 -1.70 10.61 -11.08
C VAL A 86 -1.74 10.78 -9.56
N LEU A 87 -1.84 9.68 -8.78
CA LEU A 87 -1.84 9.76 -7.32
C LEU A 87 -0.52 10.33 -6.79
N PHE A 88 0.61 9.96 -7.38
CA PHE A 88 1.91 10.52 -7.02
C PHE A 88 1.99 12.02 -7.28
N ALA A 89 1.56 12.48 -8.46
CA ALA A 89 1.51 13.90 -8.80
C ALA A 89 0.58 14.67 -7.85
N LEU A 90 -0.61 14.16 -7.57
CA LEU A 90 -1.56 14.75 -6.63
C LEU A 90 -0.98 14.80 -5.20
N SER A 91 -0.20 13.80 -4.80
CA SER A 91 0.50 13.78 -3.51
C SER A 91 1.55 14.89 -3.43
N LEU A 92 2.35 15.08 -4.50
CA LEU A 92 3.34 16.15 -4.57
C LEU A 92 2.69 17.54 -4.53
N ILE A 93 1.60 17.74 -5.28
CA ILE A 93 0.82 18.98 -5.28
C ILE A 93 0.26 19.25 -3.88
N SER A 94 -0.33 18.24 -3.25
CA SER A 94 -0.89 18.37 -1.89
C SER A 94 0.19 18.68 -0.86
N PHE A 95 1.36 18.05 -0.96
CA PHE A 95 2.50 18.31 -0.07
C PHE A 95 3.06 19.72 -0.27
N TYR A 96 3.19 20.16 -1.51
CA TYR A 96 3.59 21.55 -1.81
C TYR A 96 2.65 22.57 -1.18
N PHE A 97 1.33 22.42 -1.38
CA PHE A 97 0.34 23.32 -0.81
C PHE A 97 0.21 23.20 0.70
N LEU A 98 0.52 22.04 1.28
CA LEU A 98 0.61 21.86 2.73
C LEU A 98 1.78 22.67 3.32
N LEU A 99 2.92 22.76 2.63
CA LEU A 99 4.09 23.53 3.05
C LEU A 99 3.88 25.06 2.91
N ARG A 100 3.11 25.52 1.91
CA ARG A 100 2.95 26.94 1.55
C ARG A 100 2.50 27.89 2.67
N PRO A 101 1.63 27.52 3.61
CA PRO A 101 1.29 28.38 4.76
C PRO A 101 2.48 28.64 5.69
N PHE A 102 3.48 27.78 5.67
CA PHE A 102 4.61 27.81 6.61
C PHE A 102 5.92 28.26 5.97
N LEU A 103 6.07 28.06 4.66
CA LEU A 103 7.31 28.32 3.92
C LEU A 103 7.05 29.18 2.67
N GLU A 104 8.03 29.98 2.30
CA GLU A 104 8.01 30.66 1.01
C GLU A 104 7.99 29.67 -0.17
N ARG A 105 7.75 30.20 -1.39
CA ARG A 105 7.57 29.37 -2.60
C ARG A 105 8.74 28.44 -2.88
N LEU A 106 9.96 28.98 -2.84
CA LEU A 106 11.17 28.22 -3.17
C LEU A 106 11.45 27.12 -2.15
N LEU A 107 11.32 27.40 -0.86
CA LEU A 107 11.49 26.41 0.21
C LEU A 107 10.41 25.32 0.15
N SER A 108 9.17 25.69 -0.14
CA SER A 108 8.09 24.71 -0.35
C SER A 108 8.37 23.80 -1.55
N PHE A 109 8.90 24.35 -2.64
CA PHE A 109 9.31 23.57 -3.81
C PHE A 109 10.47 22.63 -3.49
N ILE A 110 11.52 23.12 -2.81
CA ILE A 110 12.66 22.28 -2.38
C ILE A 110 12.21 21.18 -1.45
N GLY A 111 11.33 21.47 -0.49
CA GLY A 111 10.77 20.46 0.40
C GLY A 111 9.96 19.38 -0.35
N THR A 112 9.20 19.81 -1.35
CA THR A 112 8.46 18.87 -2.23
C THR A 112 9.42 18.05 -3.08
N LEU A 113 10.49 18.63 -3.57
CA LEU A 113 11.52 17.92 -4.33
C LEU A 113 12.25 16.87 -3.46
N LEU A 114 12.58 17.21 -2.20
CA LEU A 114 13.11 16.24 -1.24
C LEU A 114 12.17 15.05 -1.03
N PHE A 115 10.86 15.32 -0.92
CA PHE A 115 9.87 14.26 -0.82
C PHE A 115 9.80 13.42 -2.11
N ALA A 116 9.79 14.05 -3.28
CA ALA A 116 9.72 13.39 -4.59
C ALA A 116 10.96 12.51 -4.89
N THR A 117 12.13 12.90 -4.38
CA THR A 117 13.39 12.17 -4.57
C THR A 117 13.72 11.21 -3.44
N SER A 118 12.78 10.88 -2.58
CA SER A 118 12.98 9.89 -1.53
C SER A 118 12.59 8.48 -1.97
N PHE A 119 13.20 7.47 -1.33
CA PHE A 119 13.00 6.07 -1.70
C PHE A 119 11.55 5.61 -1.58
N LEU A 120 10.89 5.89 -0.44
CA LEU A 120 9.58 5.34 -0.12
C LEU A 120 8.51 5.68 -1.17
N PRO A 121 8.24 6.95 -1.48
CA PRO A 121 7.19 7.29 -2.44
C PRO A 121 7.53 6.83 -3.87
N VAL A 122 8.81 6.84 -4.26
CA VAL A 122 9.24 6.38 -5.59
C VAL A 122 9.15 4.87 -5.72
N TRP A 123 9.60 4.12 -4.71
CA TRP A 123 9.57 2.67 -4.73
C TRP A 123 8.13 2.13 -4.72
N PHE A 124 7.34 2.55 -3.73
CA PHE A 124 5.99 2.03 -3.58
C PHE A 124 5.00 2.60 -4.60
N GLY A 125 5.29 3.77 -5.18
CA GLY A 125 4.51 4.34 -6.28
C GLY A 125 4.45 3.48 -7.54
N LYS A 126 5.42 2.56 -7.72
CA LYS A 126 5.44 1.61 -8.86
C LYS A 126 4.44 0.46 -8.71
N PHE A 127 3.95 0.21 -7.52
CA PHE A 127 3.14 -0.97 -7.21
C PHE A 127 1.67 -0.61 -6.99
N THR A 128 0.79 -1.55 -7.31
CA THR A 128 -0.65 -1.45 -7.09
C THR A 128 -0.99 -1.69 -5.62
N LEU A 129 -0.68 -0.69 -4.78
CA LEU A 129 -0.83 -0.73 -3.33
C LEU A 129 -1.75 0.38 -2.83
N THR A 130 -2.62 0.05 -1.87
CA THR A 130 -3.55 1.00 -1.23
C THR A 130 -2.84 2.20 -0.61
N GLU A 131 -1.58 2.05 -0.25
CA GLU A 131 -0.71 3.09 0.30
C GLU A 131 -0.61 4.33 -0.59
N ASN A 132 -0.69 4.16 -1.93
CA ASN A 132 -0.60 5.27 -2.88
C ASN A 132 -1.81 6.22 -2.76
N LEU A 133 -3.02 5.67 -2.72
CA LEU A 133 -4.23 6.47 -2.53
C LEU A 133 -4.28 7.05 -1.10
N THR A 134 -3.87 6.27 -0.11
CA THR A 134 -3.82 6.71 1.29
C THR A 134 -2.87 7.89 1.46
N LEU A 135 -1.68 7.86 0.82
CA LEU A 135 -0.71 8.95 0.85
C LEU A 135 -1.32 10.25 0.32
N PHE A 136 -1.94 10.18 -0.86
CA PHE A 136 -2.61 11.35 -1.44
C PHE A 136 -3.70 11.90 -0.51
N LEU A 137 -4.61 11.03 -0.05
CA LEU A 137 -5.72 11.43 0.82
C LEU A 137 -5.24 12.00 2.16
N PHE A 138 -4.20 11.43 2.75
CA PHE A 138 -3.60 11.93 3.99
C PHE A 138 -2.99 13.33 3.81
N LEU A 139 -2.26 13.56 2.73
CA LEU A 139 -1.67 14.86 2.43
C LEU A 139 -2.73 15.90 2.11
N PHE A 140 -3.75 15.53 1.34
CA PHE A 140 -4.87 16.39 1.00
C PHE A 140 -5.74 16.71 2.22
N LEU A 141 -5.97 15.75 3.12
CA LEU A 141 -6.63 15.94 4.41
C LEU A 141 -5.83 16.92 5.29
N SER A 142 -4.51 16.70 5.41
CA SER A 142 -3.63 17.55 6.18
C SER A 142 -3.65 19.00 5.67
N PHE A 143 -3.54 19.17 4.36
CA PHE A 143 -3.68 20.48 3.70
C PHE A 143 -5.04 21.11 3.98
N SER A 144 -6.13 20.37 3.83
CA SER A 144 -7.48 20.86 4.04
C SER A 144 -7.71 21.32 5.48
N LEU A 145 -7.22 20.60 6.49
CA LEU A 145 -7.33 21.00 7.89
C LEU A 145 -6.49 22.23 8.23
N VAL A 146 -5.27 22.33 7.68
CA VAL A 146 -4.44 23.53 7.85
C VAL A 146 -5.15 24.75 7.22
N GLN A 147 -5.71 24.61 6.02
CA GLN A 147 -6.44 25.67 5.34
C GLN A 147 -7.78 25.99 6.04
N LEU A 148 -8.46 25.01 6.57
CA LEU A 148 -9.66 25.25 7.37
C LEU A 148 -9.35 26.11 8.60
N LYS A 149 -8.26 25.80 9.31
CA LYS A 149 -7.83 26.59 10.47
C LYS A 149 -7.42 28.02 10.11
N THR A 150 -6.78 28.23 8.96
CA THR A 150 -6.24 29.55 8.57
C THR A 150 -7.27 30.42 7.85
N SER A 151 -8.10 29.84 6.98
CA SER A 151 -9.06 30.60 6.15
C SER A 151 -10.53 30.49 6.58
N GLY A 152 -10.89 29.48 7.35
CA GLY A 152 -12.27 29.24 7.80
C GLY A 152 -13.28 28.93 6.69
N ARG A 153 -12.84 28.61 5.46
CA ARG A 153 -13.73 28.37 4.33
C ARG A 153 -14.40 27.00 4.38
N PHE A 154 -15.71 26.97 4.07
CA PHE A 154 -16.50 25.75 4.04
C PHE A 154 -15.94 24.66 3.11
N VAL A 155 -15.34 25.05 1.98
CA VAL A 155 -14.75 24.06 1.05
C VAL A 155 -13.69 23.19 1.72
N TYR A 156 -12.85 23.76 2.59
CA TYR A 156 -11.81 22.98 3.28
C TYR A 156 -12.39 22.08 4.38
N TYR A 157 -13.50 22.48 4.98
CA TYR A 157 -14.26 21.63 5.90
C TYR A 157 -14.82 20.40 5.15
N ALA A 158 -15.49 20.61 4.02
CA ALA A 158 -16.05 19.55 3.21
C ALA A 158 -14.94 18.63 2.65
N SER A 159 -13.84 19.22 2.13
CA SER A 159 -12.70 18.45 1.62
C SER A 159 -12.04 17.59 2.69
N ALA A 160 -11.88 18.12 3.92
CA ALA A 160 -11.30 17.35 5.02
C ALA A 160 -12.17 16.14 5.40
N LEU A 161 -13.49 16.34 5.52
CA LEU A 161 -14.41 15.23 5.82
C LEU A 161 -14.46 14.20 4.70
N SER A 162 -14.51 14.64 3.44
CA SER A 162 -14.50 13.73 2.28
C SER A 162 -13.21 12.91 2.23
N ALA A 163 -12.04 13.53 2.41
CA ALA A 163 -10.77 12.82 2.42
C ALA A 163 -10.67 11.83 3.59
N ALA A 164 -11.12 12.23 4.79
CA ALA A 164 -11.12 11.35 5.96
C ALA A 164 -12.10 10.18 5.80
N GLY A 165 -13.28 10.41 5.22
CA GLY A 165 -14.24 9.35 4.87
C GLY A 165 -13.65 8.38 3.85
N MET A 166 -13.06 8.88 2.76
CA MET A 166 -12.40 8.05 1.74
C MET A 166 -11.24 7.22 2.31
N LEU A 167 -10.50 7.71 3.32
CA LEU A 167 -9.44 6.95 3.98
C LEU A 167 -9.96 5.67 4.62
N CYS A 168 -11.18 5.64 5.14
CA CYS A 168 -11.79 4.44 5.72
C CYS A 168 -11.95 3.31 4.68
N PHE A 169 -12.15 3.65 3.40
CA PHE A 169 -12.24 2.68 2.30
C PHE A 169 -10.89 2.32 1.67
N THR A 170 -9.80 2.89 2.17
CA THR A 170 -8.45 2.58 1.66
C THR A 170 -7.65 1.71 2.60
N ARG A 171 -7.76 1.96 3.92
CA ARG A 171 -6.98 1.23 4.93
C ARG A 171 -7.68 1.27 6.29
N ILE A 172 -7.38 0.25 7.12
CA ILE A 172 -7.93 0.15 8.48
C ILE A 172 -7.60 1.37 9.34
N GLU A 173 -6.39 1.93 9.18
CA GLU A 173 -5.96 3.12 9.92
C GLU A 173 -6.81 4.35 9.60
N GLY A 174 -7.51 4.33 8.46
CA GLY A 174 -8.42 5.40 8.04
C GLY A 174 -9.49 5.71 9.08
N PHE A 175 -10.01 4.70 9.80
CA PHE A 175 -11.00 4.91 10.86
C PHE A 175 -10.41 5.69 12.05
N ALA A 176 -9.19 5.37 12.46
CA ALA A 176 -8.52 6.09 13.53
C ALA A 176 -8.20 7.54 13.10
N ILE A 177 -7.78 7.73 11.83
CA ILE A 177 -7.53 9.07 11.26
C ILE A 177 -8.83 9.86 11.16
N LEU A 178 -9.96 9.24 10.78
CA LEU A 178 -11.27 9.88 10.76
C LEU A 178 -11.64 10.37 12.19
N PHE A 179 -11.46 9.52 13.19
CA PHE A 179 -11.72 9.92 14.59
C PHE A 179 -10.87 11.13 15.02
N VAL A 180 -9.56 11.11 14.73
CA VAL A 180 -8.67 12.25 14.99
C VAL A 180 -9.11 13.49 14.22
N THR A 181 -9.53 13.31 12.96
CA THR A 181 -10.05 14.41 12.12
C THR A 181 -11.28 15.05 12.72
N LEU A 182 -12.26 14.27 13.13
CA LEU A 182 -13.49 14.76 13.78
C LEU A 182 -13.17 15.48 15.09
N PHE A 183 -12.25 14.94 15.89
CA PHE A 183 -11.78 15.61 17.11
C PHE A 183 -11.12 16.95 16.79
N LEU A 184 -10.21 17.03 15.83
CA LEU A 184 -9.56 18.29 15.42
C LEU A 184 -10.58 19.30 14.90
N ILE A 185 -11.48 18.88 14.01
CA ILE A 185 -12.54 19.75 13.46
C ILE A 185 -13.41 20.30 14.59
N SER A 186 -13.82 19.51 15.56
CA SER A 186 -14.64 19.97 16.67
C SER A 186 -13.97 21.05 17.55
N ARG A 187 -12.63 21.07 17.57
CA ARG A 187 -11.82 22.02 18.35
C ARG A 187 -11.44 23.30 17.57
N LEU A 188 -11.68 23.34 16.26
CA LEU A 188 -11.35 24.52 15.47
C LEU A 188 -12.42 25.62 15.59
N PRO A 189 -12.07 26.87 15.96
CA PRO A 189 -13.02 27.98 16.00
C PRO A 189 -13.72 28.23 14.65
N ALA A 190 -13.00 28.03 13.55
CA ALA A 190 -13.55 28.15 12.19
C ALA A 190 -14.74 27.20 11.97
N THR A 191 -14.75 26.04 12.55
CA THR A 191 -15.83 25.07 12.43
C THR A 191 -17.10 25.55 13.11
N GLN A 192 -16.98 26.19 14.28
CA GLN A 192 -18.13 26.76 15.00
C GLN A 192 -18.81 27.86 14.15
N HIS A 193 -18.02 28.68 13.45
CA HIS A 193 -18.52 29.68 12.52
C HIS A 193 -19.26 29.02 11.33
N ILE A 194 -18.70 27.96 10.75
CA ILE A 194 -19.32 27.20 9.66
C ILE A 194 -20.65 26.58 10.11
N TRP A 195 -20.71 25.98 11.30
CA TRP A 195 -21.94 25.39 11.83
C TRP A 195 -23.05 26.41 12.05
N LYS A 196 -22.69 27.63 12.47
CA LYS A 196 -23.67 28.72 12.61
C LYS A 196 -24.21 29.20 11.25
N HIS A 197 -23.35 29.36 10.25
CA HIS A 197 -23.73 29.93 8.95
C HIS A 197 -24.28 28.90 7.97
N TYR A 198 -23.88 27.62 8.09
CA TYR A 198 -24.28 26.55 7.18
C TYR A 198 -24.79 25.31 7.95
N PRO A 199 -25.76 25.45 8.87
CA PRO A 199 -26.12 24.34 9.75
C PRO A 199 -26.63 23.11 8.96
N LYS A 200 -27.46 23.30 7.94
CA LYS A 200 -27.98 22.20 7.10
C LYS A 200 -26.88 21.51 6.29
N LYS A 201 -25.97 22.26 5.66
CA LYS A 201 -24.90 21.71 4.83
C LYS A 201 -23.81 21.02 5.66
N SER A 202 -23.48 21.55 6.83
CA SER A 202 -22.47 20.97 7.73
C SER A 202 -22.90 19.65 8.35
N ILE A 203 -24.20 19.41 8.46
CA ILE A 203 -24.75 18.13 8.92
C ILE A 203 -24.99 17.20 7.73
N LEU A 204 -25.57 17.70 6.63
CA LEU A 204 -25.96 16.89 5.48
C LEU A 204 -24.79 16.15 4.84
N ILE A 205 -23.65 16.83 4.62
CA ILE A 205 -22.49 16.22 3.96
C ILE A 205 -21.90 15.07 4.80
N PRO A 206 -21.55 15.24 6.08
CA PRO A 206 -21.07 14.14 6.91
C PRO A 206 -22.08 13.00 7.03
N SER A 207 -23.38 13.34 7.17
CA SER A 207 -24.42 12.33 7.28
C SER A 207 -24.61 11.55 5.97
N ALA A 208 -24.58 12.22 4.83
CA ALA A 208 -24.65 11.56 3.53
C ALA A 208 -23.45 10.63 3.30
N LEU A 209 -22.23 11.10 3.58
CA LEU A 209 -21.02 10.26 3.50
C LEU A 209 -21.11 9.07 4.46
N PHE A 210 -21.57 9.27 5.68
CA PHE A 210 -21.74 8.20 6.67
C PHE A 210 -22.79 7.18 6.24
N ILE A 211 -23.94 7.63 5.72
CA ILE A 211 -24.99 6.74 5.22
C ILE A 211 -24.50 5.97 4.00
N LEU A 212 -23.87 6.63 3.02
CA LEU A 212 -23.28 5.96 1.86
C LEU A 212 -22.23 4.92 2.30
N THR A 213 -21.39 5.27 3.28
CA THR A 213 -20.42 4.33 3.87
C THR A 213 -21.10 3.11 4.48
N ILE A 214 -22.18 3.32 5.25
CA ILE A 214 -22.92 2.20 5.86
C ILE A 214 -23.55 1.33 4.80
N ILE A 215 -24.17 1.92 3.78
CA ILE A 215 -24.80 1.18 2.66
C ILE A 215 -23.76 0.32 1.96
N GLU A 216 -22.63 0.92 1.57
CA GLU A 216 -21.54 0.22 0.88
C GLU A 216 -20.98 -0.93 1.72
N VAL A 217 -20.69 -0.63 2.99
CA VAL A 217 -20.14 -1.60 3.93
C VAL A 217 -21.12 -2.75 4.22
N SER A 218 -22.41 -2.47 4.33
CA SER A 218 -23.41 -3.49 4.62
C SER A 218 -23.77 -4.33 3.41
N SER A 219 -23.68 -3.79 2.20
CA SER A 219 -24.08 -4.49 0.98
C SER A 219 -23.00 -5.44 0.46
N GLU A 220 -21.76 -4.99 0.32
CA GLU A 220 -20.71 -5.76 -0.35
C GLU A 220 -19.44 -5.94 0.49
N SER A 221 -19.20 -5.09 1.49
CA SER A 221 -17.94 -5.06 2.25
C SER A 221 -18.02 -5.71 3.64
N TRP A 222 -19.13 -6.37 3.99
CA TRP A 222 -19.26 -7.05 5.30
C TRP A 222 -18.12 -8.03 5.59
N PRO A 223 -17.64 -8.87 4.66
CA PRO A 223 -16.48 -9.71 4.88
C PRO A 223 -15.21 -8.89 5.18
N PHE A 224 -15.02 -7.74 4.55
CA PHE A 224 -13.93 -6.83 4.83
C PHE A 224 -13.98 -6.29 6.27
N LEU A 225 -15.15 -5.88 6.76
CA LEU A 225 -15.31 -5.45 8.16
C LEU A 225 -15.02 -6.57 9.16
N THR A 226 -15.44 -7.80 8.88
CA THR A 226 -15.14 -8.94 9.75
C THR A 226 -13.64 -9.22 9.82
N VAL A 227 -12.93 -9.12 8.69
CA VAL A 227 -11.47 -9.22 8.64
C VAL A 227 -10.81 -8.08 9.39
N MET A 228 -11.31 -6.85 9.23
CA MET A 228 -10.81 -5.69 9.97
C MET A 228 -11.01 -5.84 11.48
N MET A 229 -12.19 -6.29 11.92
CA MET A 229 -12.45 -6.55 13.33
C MET A 229 -11.57 -7.67 13.89
N LYS A 230 -11.36 -8.74 13.12
CA LYS A 230 -10.41 -9.81 13.48
C LYS A 230 -8.97 -9.28 13.54
N ALA A 231 -8.55 -8.47 12.58
CA ALA A 231 -7.23 -7.84 12.55
C ALA A 231 -7.05 -6.86 13.72
N ALA A 232 -8.04 -6.03 14.04
CA ALA A 232 -8.03 -5.16 15.20
C ALA A 232 -7.97 -5.95 16.51
N LYS A 233 -8.74 -7.05 16.62
CA LYS A 233 -8.71 -7.95 17.76
C LYS A 233 -7.36 -8.67 17.88
N SER A 234 -6.78 -9.17 16.79
CA SER A 234 -5.45 -9.79 16.79
C SER A 234 -4.34 -8.78 17.08
N PHE A 235 -4.50 -7.52 16.68
CA PHE A 235 -3.58 -6.44 17.02
C PHE A 235 -3.62 -6.16 18.54
N THR A 236 -4.80 -6.09 19.14
CA THR A 236 -4.94 -5.91 20.59
C THR A 236 -4.53 -7.15 21.40
N THR A 237 -4.80 -8.37 20.91
CA THR A 237 -4.34 -9.61 21.54
C THR A 237 -2.88 -9.94 21.23
N GLY A 238 -2.37 -9.59 20.06
CA GLY A 238 -0.97 -9.74 19.66
C GLY A 238 -0.01 -8.88 20.47
N ILE A 239 -0.50 -7.77 21.02
CA ILE A 239 0.21 -7.00 22.05
C ILE A 239 0.47 -7.86 23.29
N MET A 240 -0.44 -8.81 23.59
CA MET A 240 -0.33 -9.66 24.77
C MET A 240 0.38 -11.02 24.51
N THR A 241 0.49 -11.46 23.25
CA THR A 241 0.94 -12.85 22.94
C THR A 241 2.14 -12.93 21.98
N SER A 242 2.77 -11.82 21.59
CA SER A 242 3.89 -11.82 20.64
C SER A 242 5.18 -12.38 21.22
N GLY A 243 5.15 -13.63 21.68
CA GLY A 243 6.31 -14.39 22.11
C GLY A 243 6.98 -15.24 21.03
N SER A 244 6.47 -15.28 19.80
CA SER A 244 6.98 -16.15 18.74
C SER A 244 7.30 -15.39 17.45
N ALA A 245 8.05 -14.33 17.53
CA ALA A 245 8.69 -13.74 16.36
C ALA A 245 10.10 -14.32 16.23
N LEU A 246 10.47 -14.70 15.03
CA LEU A 246 11.80 -15.08 14.58
C LEU A 246 12.90 -14.45 15.45
N VAL A 247 13.66 -15.28 16.12
CA VAL A 247 14.81 -14.93 16.96
C VAL A 247 15.84 -14.23 16.05
N SER A 248 15.71 -12.92 15.88
CA SER A 248 16.82 -12.12 15.42
C SER A 248 17.72 -11.90 16.65
N THR A 249 19.00 -12.19 16.51
CA THR A 249 20.05 -11.98 17.52
C THR A 249 20.22 -10.51 17.91
N HIS A 250 19.51 -9.59 17.25
CA HIS A 250 19.51 -8.16 17.51
C HIS A 250 18.15 -7.65 17.95
N SER A 251 18.13 -6.60 18.77
CA SER A 251 16.87 -5.98 19.18
C SER A 251 16.09 -5.51 17.93
N PRO A 252 14.77 -5.69 17.87
CA PRO A 252 13.96 -5.27 16.72
C PRO A 252 14.14 -3.79 16.36
N PHE A 253 14.44 -2.96 17.35
CA PHE A 253 14.67 -1.53 17.17
C PHE A 253 15.96 -1.23 16.39
N ILE A 254 17.08 -1.92 16.71
CA ILE A 254 18.35 -1.73 15.99
C ILE A 254 18.20 -2.16 14.53
N SER A 255 17.56 -3.29 14.29
CA SER A 255 17.28 -3.76 12.92
C SER A 255 16.42 -2.77 12.12
N LEU A 256 15.44 -2.14 12.78
CA LEU A 256 14.62 -1.09 12.16
C LEU A 256 15.45 0.16 11.80
N LEU A 257 16.34 0.62 12.69
CA LEU A 257 17.22 1.75 12.41
C LEU A 257 18.17 1.47 11.25
N VAL A 258 18.71 0.25 11.17
CA VAL A 258 19.53 -0.18 10.03
C VAL A 258 18.75 -0.10 8.73
N LEU A 259 17.50 -0.59 8.70
CA LEU A 259 16.64 -0.49 7.52
C LEU A 259 16.33 0.96 7.15
N PHE A 260 16.05 1.82 8.12
CA PHE A 260 15.85 3.25 7.88
C PHE A 260 17.10 3.93 7.30
N PHE A 261 18.28 3.54 7.76
CA PHE A 261 19.54 4.03 7.19
C PHE A 261 19.70 3.57 5.74
N LEU A 262 19.51 2.27 5.45
CA LEU A 262 19.66 1.69 4.12
C LEU A 262 18.75 2.34 3.06
N TYR A 263 17.55 2.74 3.47
CA TYR A 263 16.53 3.31 2.56
C TYR A 263 16.41 4.84 2.66
N GLY A 264 17.40 5.51 3.29
CA GLY A 264 17.48 6.96 3.32
C GLY A 264 16.47 7.64 4.25
N PHE A 265 15.83 6.90 5.15
CA PHE A 265 14.80 7.43 6.04
C PHE A 265 15.36 7.95 7.38
N ILE A 266 16.51 7.47 7.83
CA ILE A 266 17.04 7.72 9.18
C ILE A 266 17.21 9.21 9.51
N LEU A 267 17.74 10.01 8.58
CA LEU A 267 17.93 11.45 8.82
C LEU A 267 16.58 12.17 8.92
N ILE A 268 15.60 11.79 8.09
CA ILE A 268 14.26 12.36 8.14
C ILE A 268 13.55 11.99 9.45
N LEU A 269 13.81 10.78 9.97
CA LEU A 269 13.29 10.36 11.26
C LEU A 269 13.80 11.30 12.39
N PHE A 270 15.10 11.47 12.51
CA PHE A 270 15.68 12.32 13.56
C PHE A 270 15.33 13.80 13.40
N LEU A 271 15.44 14.34 12.21
CA LEU A 271 15.07 15.73 11.93
C LEU A 271 13.56 15.95 12.12
N GLY A 272 12.73 14.97 11.76
CA GLY A 272 11.28 15.02 11.94
C GLY A 272 10.90 15.07 13.43
N PHE A 273 11.44 14.19 14.24
CA PHE A 273 11.20 14.22 15.69
C PHE A 273 11.76 15.50 16.33
N GLY A 274 12.96 15.94 15.93
CA GLY A 274 13.53 17.22 16.37
C GLY A 274 12.64 18.40 15.97
N GLY A 275 12.10 18.38 14.75
CA GLY A 275 11.14 19.37 14.26
C GLY A 275 9.84 19.37 15.07
N ILE A 276 9.26 18.21 15.39
CA ILE A 276 8.08 18.08 16.23
C ILE A 276 8.35 18.70 17.62
N LEU A 277 9.47 18.36 18.27
CA LEU A 277 9.82 18.93 19.58
C LEU A 277 9.97 20.45 19.51
N LEU A 278 10.59 20.97 18.45
CA LEU A 278 10.74 22.40 18.25
C LEU A 278 9.38 23.10 18.04
N LEU A 279 8.49 22.51 17.23
CA LEU A 279 7.13 23.03 16.99
C LEU A 279 6.29 23.03 18.28
N LEU A 280 6.40 21.98 19.10
CA LEU A 280 5.75 21.91 20.42
C LEU A 280 6.30 22.99 21.36
N LYS A 281 7.62 23.16 21.43
CA LYS A 281 8.25 24.22 22.26
C LYS A 281 7.83 25.63 21.83
N ARG A 282 7.66 25.84 20.52
CA ARG A 282 7.22 27.14 19.96
C ARG A 282 5.69 27.31 19.97
N LYS A 283 4.92 26.26 20.38
CA LYS A 283 3.45 26.25 20.39
C LYS A 283 2.81 26.43 19.00
N GLU A 284 3.50 25.97 17.96
CA GLU A 284 3.03 26.08 16.57
C GLU A 284 2.09 24.91 16.22
N TYR A 285 0.95 24.84 16.91
CA TYR A 285 -0.01 23.73 16.80
C TYR A 285 -0.61 23.54 15.42
N THR A 286 -0.62 24.59 14.58
CA THR A 286 -1.11 24.47 13.19
C THR A 286 -0.18 23.60 12.36
N ALA A 287 1.13 23.75 12.53
CA ALA A 287 2.12 22.95 11.85
C ALA A 287 2.18 21.50 12.38
N LEU A 288 1.59 21.21 13.53
CA LEU A 288 1.49 19.86 14.10
C LEU A 288 0.28 19.06 13.59
N ILE A 289 -0.64 19.66 12.83
CA ILE A 289 -1.84 18.96 12.32
C ILE A 289 -1.48 17.66 11.58
N PRO A 290 -0.52 17.61 10.63
CA PRO A 290 -0.15 16.36 9.96
C PRO A 290 0.39 15.29 10.93
N VAL A 291 1.11 15.70 11.96
CA VAL A 291 1.66 14.80 12.99
C VAL A 291 0.54 14.21 13.86
N PHE A 292 -0.44 15.04 14.27
CA PHE A 292 -1.60 14.55 15.01
C PHE A 292 -2.45 13.58 14.19
N LEU A 293 -2.62 13.83 12.91
CA LEU A 293 -3.31 12.90 12.01
C LEU A 293 -2.56 11.58 11.85
N ALA A 294 -1.23 11.61 11.79
CA ALA A 294 -0.39 10.43 11.69
C ALA A 294 -0.24 9.67 13.02
N PHE A 295 -0.60 10.28 14.15
CA PHE A 295 -0.35 9.72 15.50
C PHE A 295 -0.84 8.26 15.67
N PRO A 296 -2.03 7.86 15.22
CA PRO A 296 -2.47 6.48 15.36
C PRO A 296 -1.52 5.47 14.69
N THR A 297 -0.86 5.86 13.61
CA THR A 297 0.05 4.98 12.86
C THR A 297 1.45 4.88 13.48
N PHE A 298 1.79 5.74 14.45
CA PHE A 298 3.07 5.63 15.19
C PHE A 298 3.18 4.33 15.99
N ALA A 299 2.07 3.63 16.21
CA ALA A 299 2.08 2.26 16.72
C ALA A 299 2.99 1.31 15.92
N TYR A 300 3.23 1.57 14.64
CA TYR A 300 4.17 0.78 13.83
C TYR A 300 5.64 0.88 14.27
N PHE A 301 6.03 1.91 15.02
CA PHE A 301 7.34 1.95 15.64
C PHE A 301 7.46 0.98 16.82
N LEU A 302 6.36 0.73 17.52
CA LEU A 302 6.31 -0.21 18.65
C LEU A 302 6.26 -1.65 18.14
N PHE A 303 5.60 -1.87 17.00
CA PHE A 303 5.39 -3.18 16.39
C PHE A 303 5.86 -3.16 14.92
N PRO A 304 7.17 -3.08 14.66
CA PRO A 304 7.70 -2.88 13.31
C PRO A 304 7.46 -4.07 12.36
N ASN A 305 7.26 -5.29 12.91
CA ASN A 305 7.00 -6.52 12.14
C ASN A 305 8.02 -6.66 11.00
N ILE A 306 9.30 -6.74 11.36
CA ILE A 306 10.40 -6.80 10.40
C ILE A 306 10.38 -8.16 9.72
N THR A 307 10.24 -8.15 8.40
CA THR A 307 10.25 -9.34 7.56
C THR A 307 11.54 -9.42 6.74
N PRO A 308 12.02 -10.62 6.38
CA PRO A 308 13.23 -10.75 5.56
C PRO A 308 13.11 -10.12 4.17
N ASP A 309 11.91 -9.94 3.67
CA ASP A 309 11.58 -9.37 2.37
C ASP A 309 11.50 -7.83 2.38
N HIS A 310 12.32 -7.17 3.23
CA HIS A 310 12.41 -5.72 3.13
C HIS A 310 12.87 -5.31 1.71
N PRO A 311 12.40 -4.19 1.16
CA PRO A 311 11.84 -3.03 1.85
C PRO A 311 10.34 -3.09 2.13
N TRP A 312 9.64 -4.19 1.84
CA TRP A 312 8.18 -4.28 1.86
C TRP A 312 7.54 -3.86 3.19
N MET A 313 8.18 -4.12 4.31
CA MET A 313 7.70 -3.65 5.62
C MET A 313 7.61 -2.13 5.71
N LEU A 314 8.47 -1.40 4.99
CA LEU A 314 8.51 0.07 5.01
C LEU A 314 7.27 0.72 4.40
N ARG A 315 6.46 -0.03 3.64
CA ARG A 315 5.19 0.45 3.09
C ARG A 315 4.26 1.03 4.16
N ARG A 316 4.32 0.51 5.38
CA ARG A 316 3.49 0.98 6.51
C ARG A 316 3.82 2.41 6.94
N TYR A 317 5.05 2.86 6.72
CA TYR A 317 5.49 4.21 7.07
C TYR A 317 5.19 5.23 5.99
N LEU A 318 5.05 4.79 4.73
CA LEU A 318 4.86 5.66 3.57
C LEU A 318 3.63 6.58 3.68
N PRO A 319 2.41 6.08 3.98
CA PRO A 319 1.21 6.88 3.71
C PRO A 319 1.01 8.04 4.69
N THR A 320 1.54 7.94 5.90
CA THR A 320 1.24 8.89 6.97
C THR A 320 2.48 9.33 7.76
N ILE A 321 3.26 8.38 8.29
CA ILE A 321 4.40 8.67 9.17
C ILE A 321 5.48 9.43 8.41
N TYR A 322 5.89 8.90 7.25
CA TYR A 322 6.98 9.47 6.46
C TYR A 322 6.67 10.92 6.02
N PRO A 323 5.52 11.23 5.40
CA PRO A 323 5.20 12.59 4.99
C PRO A 323 5.02 13.54 6.18
N ALA A 324 4.48 13.09 7.31
CA ALA A 324 4.36 13.90 8.52
C ALA A 324 5.73 14.25 9.13
N LEU A 325 6.65 13.28 9.19
CA LEU A 325 8.01 13.52 9.66
C LEU A 325 8.82 14.37 8.69
N MET A 326 8.69 14.15 7.38
CA MET A 326 9.34 14.99 6.36
C MET A 326 8.85 16.44 6.47
N PHE A 327 7.55 16.64 6.60
CA PHE A 327 6.97 17.97 6.81
C PHE A 327 7.54 18.65 8.07
N ALA A 328 7.53 17.94 9.21
CA ALA A 328 8.07 18.46 10.46
C ALA A 328 9.59 18.73 10.39
N ALA A 329 10.35 17.86 9.68
CA ALA A 329 11.78 18.03 9.46
C ALA A 329 12.11 19.31 8.70
N ILE A 330 11.40 19.55 7.59
CA ILE A 330 11.64 20.73 6.73
C ILE A 330 11.30 22.01 7.48
N ILE A 331 10.14 22.07 8.15
CA ILE A 331 9.74 23.28 8.91
C ILE A 331 10.67 23.45 10.13
N GLY A 332 10.94 22.40 10.87
CA GLY A 332 11.82 22.43 12.03
C GLY A 332 13.24 22.89 11.68
N LEU A 333 13.81 22.36 10.59
CA LEU A 333 15.10 22.76 10.09
C LEU A 333 15.11 24.26 9.73
N THR A 334 14.07 24.74 9.02
CA THR A 334 13.98 26.16 8.66
C THR A 334 13.86 27.04 9.91
N LEU A 335 13.07 26.63 10.91
CA LEU A 335 12.91 27.35 12.17
C LEU A 335 14.21 27.44 13.00
N LEU A 336 15.13 26.47 12.91
CA LEU A 336 16.42 26.52 13.61
C LEU A 336 17.30 27.64 13.13
N PHE A 337 17.23 27.99 11.85
CA PHE A 337 18.06 29.03 11.22
C PHE A 337 17.38 30.41 11.14
N GLN A 338 16.15 30.53 11.69
CA GLN A 338 15.44 31.78 11.67
C GLN A 338 15.16 32.31 13.08
N LYS A 339 15.43 33.60 13.27
CA LYS A 339 15.08 34.35 14.48
C LYS A 339 13.61 34.80 14.47
N ARG A 340 12.99 34.89 13.29
CA ARG A 340 11.58 35.29 13.13
C ARG A 340 10.63 34.24 13.69
N LYS A 341 9.55 34.75 14.32
CA LYS A 341 8.50 33.90 14.92
C LYS A 341 7.24 33.79 14.04
N SER A 342 7.20 34.45 12.88
CA SER A 342 5.98 34.51 12.04
C SER A 342 6.15 33.71 10.75
N PHE A 343 5.14 32.95 10.39
CA PHE A 343 5.01 32.28 9.09
C PHE A 343 4.50 33.27 8.01
N PRO A 344 4.85 33.08 6.72
CA PRO A 344 5.75 32.04 6.19
C PRO A 344 7.23 32.34 6.47
N LEU A 345 8.02 31.24 6.57
CA LEU A 345 9.46 31.30 6.77
C LEU A 345 10.18 31.39 5.43
N ASP A 346 11.20 32.27 5.36
CA ASP A 346 12.03 32.49 4.20
C ASP A 346 13.38 31.76 4.32
N PHE A 347 14.26 31.88 3.33
CA PHE A 347 15.66 31.50 3.49
C PHE A 347 16.33 32.33 4.60
N PRO A 348 17.30 31.75 5.34
CA PRO A 348 18.06 32.53 6.32
C PRO A 348 18.65 33.79 5.70
N SER A 349 18.45 34.95 6.36
CA SER A 349 18.92 36.23 5.88
C SER A 349 20.43 36.37 6.04
N ASP A 350 20.99 35.82 7.14
CA ASP A 350 22.42 35.83 7.39
C ASP A 350 23.16 34.86 6.44
N SER A 351 24.24 35.32 5.82
CA SER A 351 25.00 34.56 4.82
C SER A 351 25.58 33.27 5.36
N ARG A 352 26.08 33.27 6.59
CA ARG A 352 26.63 32.06 7.25
C ARG A 352 25.55 31.04 7.52
N HIS A 353 24.43 31.46 8.07
CA HIS A 353 23.27 30.58 8.32
C HIS A 353 22.69 30.05 7.01
N ARG A 354 22.62 30.89 5.96
CA ARG A 354 22.17 30.47 4.63
C ARG A 354 23.08 29.39 4.05
N LEU A 355 24.39 29.57 4.13
CA LEU A 355 25.35 28.58 3.64
C LEU A 355 25.18 27.24 4.37
N ILE A 356 25.15 27.26 5.70
CA ILE A 356 25.01 26.02 6.51
C ILE A 356 23.67 25.34 6.19
N PHE A 357 22.57 26.10 6.13
CA PHE A 357 21.25 25.58 5.78
C PHE A 357 21.24 24.92 4.40
N THR A 358 21.84 25.58 3.41
CA THR A 358 21.95 25.06 2.04
C THR A 358 22.79 23.78 2.01
N LEU A 359 23.90 23.72 2.72
CA LEU A 359 24.75 22.53 2.81
C LEU A 359 24.01 21.37 3.46
N ILE A 360 23.18 21.62 4.48
CA ILE A 360 22.33 20.58 5.09
C ILE A 360 21.31 20.05 4.09
N LEU A 361 20.63 20.92 3.33
CA LEU A 361 19.69 20.50 2.30
C LEU A 361 20.36 19.66 1.21
N ILE A 362 21.52 20.10 0.72
CA ILE A 362 22.32 19.32 -0.24
C ILE A 362 22.72 17.98 0.35
N GLY A 363 23.18 17.96 1.60
CA GLY A 363 23.52 16.72 2.31
C GLY A 363 22.34 15.74 2.41
N LEU A 364 21.15 16.24 2.68
CA LEU A 364 19.93 15.42 2.69
C LEU A 364 19.61 14.83 1.29
N PHE A 365 19.73 15.64 0.23
CA PHE A 365 19.55 15.15 -1.14
C PHE A 365 20.57 14.07 -1.49
N VAL A 366 21.86 14.32 -1.21
CA VAL A 366 22.96 13.37 -1.50
C VAL A 366 22.74 12.08 -0.72
N PHE A 367 22.38 12.17 0.55
CA PHE A 367 22.12 11.00 1.38
C PHE A 367 20.97 10.13 0.84
N GLN A 368 19.87 10.75 0.39
CA GLN A 368 18.73 10.04 -0.15
C GLN A 368 18.98 9.49 -1.57
N MET A 369 19.89 10.11 -2.33
CA MET A 369 20.11 9.81 -3.74
C MET A 369 20.46 8.35 -4.00
N SER A 370 21.29 7.74 -3.16
CA SER A 370 21.71 6.33 -3.32
C SER A 370 20.54 5.35 -3.18
N ALA A 371 19.63 5.62 -2.24
CA ALA A 371 18.42 4.81 -2.05
C ALA A 371 17.39 5.09 -3.15
N TRP A 372 17.21 6.35 -3.51
CA TRP A 372 16.32 6.80 -4.58
C TRP A 372 16.68 6.17 -5.95
N GLN A 373 17.97 6.19 -6.33
CA GLN A 373 18.44 5.58 -7.57
C GLN A 373 18.12 4.09 -7.61
N ARG A 374 18.36 3.37 -6.50
CA ARG A 374 17.98 1.95 -6.40
C ARG A 374 16.47 1.78 -6.57
N GLY A 375 15.68 2.59 -5.87
CA GLY A 375 14.22 2.58 -6.00
C GLY A 375 13.76 2.88 -7.42
N LEU A 376 14.40 3.81 -8.12
CA LEU A 376 14.03 4.21 -9.48
C LEU A 376 14.44 3.16 -10.53
N LEU A 377 15.68 2.67 -10.47
CA LEU A 377 16.28 1.85 -11.51
C LEU A 377 15.99 0.34 -11.38
N THR A 378 15.56 -0.12 -10.20
CA THR A 378 15.21 -1.53 -10.02
C THR A 378 13.81 -1.80 -10.54
N TRP A 379 13.70 -2.72 -11.49
CA TRP A 379 12.45 -3.18 -12.07
C TRP A 379 12.22 -4.62 -11.65
N GLU A 380 11.48 -4.79 -10.56
CA GLU A 380 11.13 -6.13 -10.07
C GLU A 380 10.26 -6.87 -11.09
N ASN A 381 10.59 -8.12 -11.31
CA ASN A 381 9.77 -9.07 -12.07
C ASN A 381 9.35 -8.57 -13.49
N HIS A 382 10.13 -7.69 -14.13
CA HIS A 382 9.72 -7.06 -15.39
C HIS A 382 9.48 -8.06 -16.53
N LYS A 383 10.11 -9.24 -16.48
CA LYS A 383 9.92 -10.31 -17.48
C LYS A 383 8.77 -11.27 -17.14
N LEU A 384 8.29 -11.25 -15.88
CA LEU A 384 7.34 -12.25 -15.41
C LEU A 384 6.01 -12.21 -16.16
N LEU A 385 5.55 -11.03 -16.57
CA LEU A 385 4.30 -10.92 -17.34
C LEU A 385 4.41 -11.53 -18.73
N GLY A 386 5.57 -11.36 -19.42
CA GLY A 386 5.84 -12.02 -20.68
C GLY A 386 5.86 -13.54 -20.54
N ILE A 387 6.59 -14.05 -19.55
CA ILE A 387 6.63 -15.49 -19.23
C ILE A 387 5.22 -16.03 -18.92
N THR A 388 4.42 -15.27 -18.15
CA THR A 388 3.03 -15.67 -17.86
C THR A 388 2.18 -15.73 -19.11
N ARG A 389 2.40 -14.84 -20.07
CA ARG A 389 1.74 -14.89 -21.39
C ARG A 389 2.14 -16.14 -22.16
N ASP A 390 3.44 -16.43 -22.25
CA ASP A 390 3.94 -17.62 -22.96
C ASP A 390 3.39 -18.92 -22.33
N ILE A 391 3.26 -18.93 -21.00
CA ILE A 391 2.56 -20.01 -20.27
C ILE A 391 1.09 -20.06 -20.69
N ALA A 392 0.38 -18.94 -20.68
CA ALA A 392 -1.03 -18.89 -21.06
C ALA A 392 -1.27 -19.40 -22.48
N ASP A 393 -0.42 -19.00 -23.43
CA ASP A 393 -0.52 -19.41 -24.83
C ASP A 393 -0.28 -20.93 -25.04
N SER A 394 0.31 -21.60 -24.03
CA SER A 394 0.60 -23.04 -24.07
C SER A 394 -0.57 -23.91 -23.65
N PHE A 395 -1.61 -23.36 -23.05
CA PHE A 395 -2.74 -24.11 -22.51
C PHE A 395 -4.05 -23.76 -23.23
N GLY A 396 -4.90 -24.76 -23.40
CA GLY A 396 -6.22 -24.61 -23.97
C GLY A 396 -7.20 -23.84 -23.05
N PRO A 397 -8.33 -23.38 -23.60
CA PRO A 397 -9.35 -22.65 -22.81
C PRO A 397 -10.06 -23.54 -21.78
N LYS A 398 -10.07 -24.87 -21.99
CA LYS A 398 -10.67 -25.85 -21.09
C LYS A 398 -9.68 -26.60 -20.23
N ASP A 399 -8.40 -26.20 -20.25
CA ASP A 399 -7.40 -26.79 -19.38
C ASP A 399 -7.54 -26.24 -17.96
N LEU A 400 -7.41 -27.10 -16.95
CA LEU A 400 -7.27 -26.70 -15.56
C LEU A 400 -5.79 -26.63 -15.21
N ILE A 401 -5.32 -25.47 -14.76
CA ILE A 401 -3.91 -25.21 -14.44
C ILE A 401 -3.77 -25.06 -12.92
N LEU A 402 -3.26 -26.11 -12.30
CA LEU A 402 -2.92 -26.16 -10.90
C LEU A 402 -1.50 -25.63 -10.70
N ILE A 403 -1.32 -24.62 -9.86
CA ILE A 403 -0.06 -23.92 -9.69
C ILE A 403 0.41 -24.08 -8.24
N ASP A 404 1.55 -24.75 -8.08
CA ASP A 404 2.20 -24.83 -6.78
C ASP A 404 2.59 -23.42 -6.29
N ARG A 405 2.43 -23.20 -5.01
CA ARG A 405 2.76 -21.94 -4.35
C ARG A 405 4.21 -21.49 -4.58
N ASN A 406 5.13 -22.44 -4.68
CA ASN A 406 6.57 -22.16 -4.77
C ASN A 406 7.10 -22.05 -6.19
N VAL A 407 6.22 -22.15 -7.20
CA VAL A 407 6.54 -22.15 -8.64
C VAL A 407 7.47 -21.03 -9.06
N SER A 408 7.33 -19.85 -8.48
CA SER A 408 8.16 -18.71 -8.83
C SER A 408 9.43 -18.57 -7.98
N GLY A 409 9.71 -19.55 -7.11
CA GLY A 409 10.80 -19.47 -6.12
C GLY A 409 10.60 -18.40 -5.05
N SER A 410 9.55 -17.61 -5.20
CA SER A 410 9.12 -16.63 -4.20
C SER A 410 7.63 -16.77 -3.96
N PRO A 411 7.18 -16.92 -2.71
CA PRO A 411 5.76 -16.99 -2.37
C PRO A 411 5.01 -15.70 -2.74
N PHE A 412 5.72 -14.70 -3.26
CA PHE A 412 5.20 -13.39 -3.60
C PHE A 412 5.12 -13.12 -5.11
N ALA A 413 5.83 -13.87 -5.96
CA ALA A 413 5.72 -13.74 -7.42
C ALA A 413 4.60 -14.64 -7.95
N MET A 414 3.38 -14.14 -7.92
CA MET A 414 2.15 -14.92 -8.13
C MET A 414 1.74 -14.90 -9.60
N ILE A 415 1.74 -16.07 -10.28
CA ILE A 415 1.37 -16.19 -11.70
C ILE A 415 -0.08 -16.65 -11.93
N ALA A 416 -0.74 -17.30 -10.96
CA ALA A 416 -2.12 -17.76 -11.11
C ALA A 416 -3.10 -16.58 -11.33
N GLY A 417 -2.91 -15.48 -10.59
CA GLY A 417 -3.76 -14.30 -10.73
C GLY A 417 -3.81 -13.76 -12.18
N PRO A 418 -2.68 -13.38 -12.80
CA PRO A 418 -2.67 -12.93 -14.19
C PRO A 418 -3.10 -13.99 -15.20
N LEU A 419 -2.80 -15.28 -14.99
CA LEU A 419 -3.30 -16.36 -15.85
C LEU A 419 -4.84 -16.38 -15.86
N ALA A 420 -5.46 -16.26 -14.68
CA ALA A 420 -6.91 -16.27 -14.55
C ALA A 420 -7.54 -14.95 -15.02
N SER A 421 -7.01 -13.79 -14.61
CA SER A 421 -7.65 -12.50 -14.82
C SER A 421 -7.33 -11.83 -16.16
N LEU A 422 -6.08 -11.96 -16.67
CA LEU A 422 -5.68 -11.32 -17.94
C LEU A 422 -5.82 -12.24 -19.13
N TYR A 423 -5.53 -13.53 -18.92
CA TYR A 423 -5.48 -14.50 -20.02
C TYR A 423 -6.67 -15.47 -19.99
N HIS A 424 -7.63 -15.26 -19.06
CA HIS A 424 -8.88 -16.01 -18.93
C HIS A 424 -8.68 -17.53 -18.91
N LYS A 425 -7.56 -17.98 -18.27
CA LYS A 425 -7.28 -19.40 -18.08
C LYS A 425 -7.88 -19.91 -16.78
N ASN A 426 -8.24 -21.18 -16.71
CA ASN A 426 -8.68 -21.80 -15.49
C ASN A 426 -7.47 -22.14 -14.58
N ALA A 427 -6.80 -21.09 -14.10
CA ALA A 427 -5.59 -21.18 -13.30
C ALA A 427 -5.88 -20.88 -11.82
N VAL A 428 -5.30 -21.68 -10.96
CA VAL A 428 -5.55 -21.62 -9.51
C VAL A 428 -4.31 -22.05 -8.72
N TYR A 429 -4.11 -21.48 -7.52
CA TYR A 429 -3.13 -22.02 -6.59
C TYR A 429 -3.61 -23.34 -6.01
N PHE A 430 -2.70 -24.29 -5.96
CA PHE A 430 -2.97 -25.64 -5.51
C PHE A 430 -2.06 -25.98 -4.32
N PHE A 431 -2.68 -26.36 -3.20
CA PHE A 431 -1.98 -26.57 -1.94
C PHE A 431 -2.19 -27.99 -1.39
N ASP A 432 -3.40 -28.55 -1.57
CA ASP A 432 -3.77 -29.83 -1.02
C ASP A 432 -4.05 -30.86 -2.12
N PRO A 433 -3.22 -31.90 -2.25
CA PRO A 433 -3.44 -32.98 -3.22
C PRO A 433 -4.82 -33.65 -3.10
N LEU A 434 -5.41 -33.66 -1.90
CA LEU A 434 -6.72 -34.25 -1.65
C LEU A 434 -7.86 -33.46 -2.34
N ASP A 435 -7.67 -32.19 -2.61
CA ASP A 435 -8.66 -31.39 -3.32
C ASP A 435 -8.88 -31.91 -4.74
N LEU A 436 -7.84 -32.46 -5.40
CA LEU A 436 -7.96 -33.05 -6.73
C LEU A 436 -8.93 -34.24 -6.79
N GLN A 437 -9.13 -34.94 -5.66
CA GLN A 437 -10.08 -36.05 -5.56
C GLN A 437 -11.53 -35.56 -5.39
N LYS A 438 -11.71 -34.37 -4.82
CA LYS A 438 -13.02 -33.82 -4.45
C LYS A 438 -13.62 -32.92 -5.53
N ILE A 439 -12.78 -32.24 -6.34
CA ILE A 439 -13.26 -31.33 -7.38
C ILE A 439 -13.90 -32.09 -8.55
N ASP A 440 -14.94 -31.50 -9.13
CA ASP A 440 -15.48 -31.94 -10.41
C ASP A 440 -14.52 -31.55 -11.55
N ARG A 441 -13.95 -32.55 -12.20
CA ARG A 441 -13.02 -32.38 -13.32
C ARG A 441 -13.70 -32.49 -14.68
N SER A 442 -14.98 -32.83 -14.74
CA SER A 442 -15.70 -33.05 -15.99
C SER A 442 -15.73 -31.83 -16.94
N PRO A 443 -15.68 -30.57 -16.47
CA PRO A 443 -15.63 -29.41 -17.33
C PRO A 443 -14.27 -29.21 -18.03
N TYR A 444 -13.22 -29.93 -17.60
CA TYR A 444 -11.84 -29.71 -18.06
C TYR A 444 -11.38 -30.86 -18.97
N GLU A 445 -10.71 -30.49 -20.07
CA GLU A 445 -10.12 -31.47 -21.01
C GLU A 445 -8.84 -32.06 -20.46
N HIS A 446 -7.97 -31.21 -19.88
CA HIS A 446 -6.72 -31.62 -19.25
C HIS A 446 -6.53 -30.96 -17.89
N VAL A 447 -5.80 -31.61 -17.02
CA VAL A 447 -5.37 -31.06 -15.73
C VAL A 447 -3.85 -30.98 -15.71
N TRP A 448 -3.35 -29.76 -15.61
CA TRP A 448 -1.92 -29.48 -15.59
C TRP A 448 -1.47 -29.08 -14.20
N LEU A 449 -0.30 -29.55 -13.79
CA LEU A 449 0.35 -29.12 -12.55
C LEU A 449 1.67 -28.43 -12.90
N ILE A 450 1.80 -27.17 -12.50
CA ILE A 450 3.04 -26.41 -12.58
C ILE A 450 3.67 -26.39 -11.19
N THR A 451 4.86 -26.96 -11.04
CA THR A 451 5.55 -27.08 -9.76
C THR A 451 7.06 -26.85 -9.92
N PRO A 452 7.78 -26.41 -8.88
CA PRO A 452 9.23 -26.34 -8.89
C PRO A 452 9.86 -27.72 -9.15
N THR A 453 10.97 -27.73 -9.89
CA THR A 453 11.67 -28.95 -10.25
C THR A 453 12.08 -29.80 -9.04
N ASP A 454 12.51 -29.14 -7.97
CA ASP A 454 12.93 -29.76 -6.71
C ASP A 454 11.75 -30.37 -5.92
N GLN A 455 10.53 -29.89 -6.14
CA GLN A 455 9.31 -30.39 -5.47
C GLN A 455 8.53 -31.42 -6.31
N ALA A 456 8.93 -31.67 -7.56
CA ALA A 456 8.23 -32.58 -8.44
C ALA A 456 8.11 -34.01 -7.89
N THR A 457 9.11 -34.48 -7.14
CA THR A 457 9.09 -35.79 -6.50
C THR A 457 8.06 -35.89 -5.39
N GLU A 458 7.91 -34.83 -4.58
CA GLU A 458 6.91 -34.74 -3.50
C GLU A 458 5.51 -34.80 -4.11
N TRP A 459 5.26 -34.01 -5.16
CA TRP A 459 3.98 -34.02 -5.86
C TRP A 459 3.68 -35.38 -6.51
N LYS A 460 4.68 -36.07 -7.08
CA LYS A 460 4.51 -37.44 -7.61
C LYS A 460 4.07 -38.43 -6.52
N GLN A 461 4.65 -38.34 -5.33
CA GLN A 461 4.24 -39.15 -4.19
C GLN A 461 2.83 -38.83 -3.71
N ALA A 462 2.55 -37.53 -3.53
CA ALA A 462 1.26 -37.03 -3.07
C ALA A 462 0.11 -37.36 -4.04
N LEU A 463 0.39 -37.41 -5.34
CA LEU A 463 -0.55 -37.74 -6.41
C LEU A 463 -0.35 -39.16 -6.97
N SER A 464 0.14 -40.09 -6.16
CA SER A 464 0.43 -41.48 -6.59
C SER A 464 -0.78 -42.23 -7.15
N GLY A 465 -2.01 -41.84 -6.79
CA GLY A 465 -3.25 -42.34 -7.38
C GLY A 465 -3.54 -41.89 -8.82
N TYR A 466 -2.73 -40.99 -9.37
CA TYR A 466 -2.90 -40.45 -10.71
C TYR A 466 -1.72 -40.82 -11.61
N ARG A 467 -1.98 -40.98 -12.91
CA ARG A 467 -0.93 -41.17 -13.92
C ARG A 467 -0.40 -39.81 -14.34
N LEU A 468 0.71 -39.37 -13.76
CA LEU A 468 1.39 -38.12 -14.12
C LEU A 468 2.31 -38.35 -15.32
N ARG A 469 2.20 -37.46 -16.32
CA ARG A 469 3.10 -37.39 -17.49
C ARG A 469 3.86 -36.07 -17.41
N PHE A 470 5.18 -36.15 -17.53
CA PHE A 470 6.02 -34.98 -17.70
C PHE A 470 5.80 -34.38 -19.11
N ASP A 471 5.61 -33.08 -19.20
CA ASP A 471 5.47 -32.36 -20.46
C ASP A 471 6.76 -31.60 -20.82
N ARG A 472 7.12 -30.62 -20.01
CA ARG A 472 8.29 -29.77 -20.32
C ARG A 472 8.77 -29.00 -19.08
N ASN A 473 10.01 -28.45 -19.18
CA ASN A 473 10.56 -27.49 -18.24
C ASN A 473 10.30 -26.07 -18.72
N LEU A 474 9.94 -25.17 -17.78
CA LEU A 474 9.80 -23.74 -18.00
C LEU A 474 10.79 -22.99 -17.11
N ALA A 475 11.57 -22.07 -17.71
CA ALA A 475 12.46 -21.21 -16.94
C ALA A 475 11.73 -19.93 -16.51
N ILE A 476 11.43 -19.78 -15.22
CA ILE A 476 10.86 -18.54 -14.67
C ILE A 476 11.99 -17.79 -13.96
N GLY A 477 12.53 -16.76 -14.63
CA GLY A 477 13.51 -15.87 -14.02
C GLY A 477 12.84 -14.58 -13.54
N SER A 478 13.06 -14.20 -12.29
CA SER A 478 12.65 -12.89 -11.80
C SER A 478 13.75 -12.23 -10.95
N ILE A 479 13.73 -10.90 -10.92
CA ILE A 479 14.68 -10.09 -10.14
C ILE A 479 13.88 -9.35 -9.08
N SER A 480 14.24 -9.49 -7.81
CA SER A 480 13.69 -8.68 -6.74
C SER A 480 14.78 -7.86 -6.05
N LEU A 481 14.39 -6.78 -5.39
CA LEU A 481 15.31 -6.04 -4.53
C LEU A 481 15.64 -6.96 -3.33
N GLY A 482 16.92 -7.30 -3.18
CA GLY A 482 17.39 -8.38 -2.31
C GLY A 482 16.83 -8.34 -0.89
N SER A 483 16.55 -9.52 -0.37
CA SER A 483 15.95 -9.73 0.94
C SER A 483 16.92 -9.52 2.12
N ASN A 484 18.24 -9.47 1.86
CA ASN A 484 19.24 -9.34 2.91
C ASN A 484 19.88 -7.94 2.90
N PRO A 485 19.89 -7.20 4.05
CA PRO A 485 20.55 -5.89 4.16
C PRO A 485 22.04 -5.92 3.81
N SER A 486 22.72 -7.04 4.06
CA SER A 486 24.13 -7.23 3.72
C SER A 486 24.36 -7.50 2.23
N ASP A 487 23.34 -7.98 1.51
CA ASP A 487 23.46 -8.40 0.12
C ASP A 487 22.95 -7.29 -0.84
N ARG A 488 23.70 -6.19 -0.86
CA ARG A 488 23.36 -4.99 -1.65
C ARG A 488 23.44 -5.18 -3.16
N LYS A 489 23.96 -6.32 -3.64
CA LYS A 489 24.42 -6.45 -5.05
C LYS A 489 23.88 -7.65 -5.81
N THR A 490 23.36 -8.67 -5.18
CA THR A 490 22.90 -9.88 -5.87
C THR A 490 21.39 -9.88 -6.03
N PRO A 491 20.88 -9.82 -7.26
CA PRO A 491 19.48 -10.10 -7.50
C PRO A 491 19.21 -11.57 -7.13
N LEU A 492 18.12 -11.80 -6.40
CA LEU A 492 17.62 -13.16 -6.17
C LEU A 492 17.27 -13.79 -7.52
N ARG A 493 17.96 -14.86 -7.89
CA ARG A 493 17.57 -15.71 -9.02
C ARG A 493 16.62 -16.78 -8.49
N PHE A 494 15.47 -16.88 -9.11
CA PHE A 494 14.53 -17.94 -8.80
C PHE A 494 14.88 -19.23 -9.56
N PRO A 495 14.65 -20.41 -8.96
CA PRO A 495 14.96 -21.68 -9.59
C PRO A 495 14.12 -21.89 -10.85
N GLU A 496 14.64 -22.73 -11.74
CA GLU A 496 13.91 -23.26 -12.88
C GLU A 496 12.70 -24.06 -12.43
N VAL A 497 11.61 -23.99 -13.18
CA VAL A 497 10.31 -24.58 -12.84
C VAL A 497 9.97 -25.65 -13.88
N MET A 498 9.45 -26.79 -13.43
CA MET A 498 8.90 -27.85 -14.28
C MET A 498 7.46 -27.60 -14.66
#